data_64d0e721e386c44aa5d743ccc7f20f06
#
_entry.id   64d0e721e386c44aa5d743ccc7f20f06
#
_cell.length_a   1.000
_cell.length_b   1.000
_cell.length_c   1.000
_cell.angle_alpha   90.00
_cell.angle_beta   90.00
_cell.angle_gamma   90.00
#
_symmetry.space_group_name_H-M   'P 1'
#
loop_
_entity.id
_entity.type
_entity.pdbx_description
1 polymer ?
#
loop_
_entity_poly.entity_id
_entity_poly.type
_entity_poly.pdbx_seq_one_letter_code
_entity_poly.pdbx_strand_id
1 'polypeptide(L)'
;DVVLKAWGLVAASFGAFYFVEPISYYSVIGLSGSYLVFLSGNIGNMRVPCAAQALDATHTEPGTLQAEVVSTLGICGSIVTNLIAVLLAAFIGASVVAALPKVVSDAFVKYAAGAIFGGTFGNFAIKYPKIAVFGLAIPLALIYFVKTPAYITIPAAVFGCIAIARAFYVMEKKA
;
A
#
# COMPACT_ATOMS: atom_id res chain seq x y z
N ASP A 1 -24.48 22.08 -7.94
CA ASP A 1 -23.98 22.19 -6.55
C ASP A 1 -23.73 20.84 -5.87
N VAL A 2 -24.63 19.85 -6.04
CA VAL A 2 -24.45 18.51 -5.41
C VAL A 2 -23.24 17.79 -5.99
N VAL A 3 -23.04 17.83 -7.30
CA VAL A 3 -21.90 17.19 -7.98
C VAL A 3 -20.56 17.79 -7.53
N LEU A 4 -20.47 19.12 -7.43
CA LEU A 4 -19.26 19.80 -6.98
C LEU A 4 -18.95 19.49 -5.51
N LYS A 5 -19.96 19.41 -4.66
CA LYS A 5 -19.78 18.99 -3.24
C LYS A 5 -19.33 17.55 -3.14
N ALA A 6 -19.94 16.62 -3.89
CA ALA A 6 -19.53 15.22 -3.92
C ALA A 6 -18.09 15.08 -4.45
N TRP A 7 -17.76 15.77 -5.54
CA TRP A 7 -16.40 15.80 -6.07
C TRP A 7 -15.39 16.36 -5.05
N GLY A 8 -15.74 17.46 -4.38
CA GLY A 8 -14.88 18.05 -3.33
C GLY A 8 -14.63 17.10 -2.17
N LEU A 9 -15.63 16.33 -1.73
CA LEU A 9 -15.48 15.32 -0.67
C LEU A 9 -14.55 14.17 -1.12
N VAL A 10 -14.71 13.67 -2.36
CA VAL A 10 -13.84 12.64 -2.92
C VAL A 10 -12.42 13.16 -3.10
N ALA A 11 -12.25 14.35 -3.63
CA ALA A 11 -10.93 14.96 -3.81
C ALA A 11 -10.22 15.22 -2.46
N ALA A 12 -10.94 15.69 -1.45
CA ALA A 12 -10.39 15.87 -0.10
C ALA A 12 -9.99 14.54 0.56
N SER A 13 -10.69 13.45 0.28
CA SER A 13 -10.40 12.14 0.87
C SER A 13 -9.30 11.38 0.12
N PHE A 14 -9.30 11.40 -1.20
CA PHE A 14 -8.47 10.56 -2.05
C PHE A 14 -7.49 11.32 -2.93
N GLY A 15 -7.61 12.64 -3.08
CA GLY A 15 -6.78 13.43 -3.98
C GLY A 15 -5.28 13.32 -3.68
N ALA A 16 -4.89 13.17 -2.42
CA ALA A 16 -3.50 12.97 -2.04
C ALA A 16 -2.88 11.71 -2.65
N PHE A 17 -3.66 10.63 -2.84
CA PHE A 17 -3.18 9.38 -3.40
C PHE A 17 -2.75 9.52 -4.86
N TYR A 18 -3.39 10.36 -5.65
CA TYR A 18 -3.02 10.60 -7.04
C TYR A 18 -1.58 11.11 -7.21
N PHE A 19 -1.05 11.80 -6.21
CA PHE A 19 0.33 12.30 -6.23
C PHE A 19 1.29 11.37 -5.50
N VAL A 20 0.87 10.83 -4.36
CA VAL A 20 1.73 10.08 -3.46
C VAL A 20 1.99 8.66 -3.97
N GLU A 21 0.96 7.97 -4.47
CA GLU A 21 1.08 6.58 -4.92
C GLU A 21 2.04 6.40 -6.10
N PRO A 22 1.94 7.16 -7.20
CA PRO A 22 2.89 7.01 -8.30
C PRO A 22 4.34 7.19 -7.86
N ILE A 23 4.60 8.19 -7.03
CA ILE A 23 5.96 8.49 -6.54
C ILE A 23 6.48 7.38 -5.62
N SER A 24 5.61 6.89 -4.72
CA SER A 24 6.00 5.90 -3.71
C SER A 24 6.23 4.51 -4.29
N TYR A 25 5.43 4.12 -5.27
CA TYR A 25 5.44 2.74 -5.77
C TYR A 25 6.31 2.54 -7.00
N TYR A 26 6.60 3.59 -7.75
CA TYR A 26 7.34 3.52 -9.01
C TYR A 26 8.69 2.79 -8.90
N SER A 27 9.41 3.01 -7.80
CA SER A 27 10.72 2.37 -7.57
C SER A 27 10.65 0.83 -7.46
N VAL A 28 9.51 0.30 -7.05
CA VAL A 28 9.28 -1.14 -6.88
C VAL A 28 8.64 -1.77 -8.11
N ILE A 29 7.65 -1.09 -8.69
CA ILE A 29 6.82 -1.66 -9.76
C ILE A 29 7.25 -1.27 -11.16
N GLY A 30 8.09 -0.24 -11.31
CA GLY A 30 8.53 0.25 -12.61
C GLY A 30 7.42 0.89 -13.46
N LEU A 31 7.72 1.19 -14.73
CA LEU A 31 6.77 1.84 -15.64
C LEU A 31 5.65 0.88 -16.06
N SER A 32 6.01 -0.31 -16.53
CA SER A 32 5.05 -1.32 -17.01
C SER A 32 4.17 -1.83 -15.89
N GLY A 33 4.76 -2.06 -14.71
CA GLY A 33 4.03 -2.43 -13.50
C GLY A 33 3.05 -1.35 -13.05
N SER A 34 3.43 -0.07 -13.11
CA SER A 34 2.56 1.06 -12.77
C SER A 34 1.30 1.07 -13.63
N TYR A 35 1.43 0.87 -14.94
CA TYR A 35 0.29 0.79 -15.84
C TYR A 35 -0.67 -0.35 -15.45
N LEU A 36 -0.14 -1.54 -15.20
CA LEU A 36 -0.93 -2.71 -14.81
C LEU A 36 -1.64 -2.53 -13.47
N VAL A 37 -0.98 -1.95 -12.46
CA VAL A 37 -1.59 -1.80 -11.14
C VAL A 37 -2.68 -0.75 -11.13
N PHE A 38 -2.55 0.34 -11.88
CA PHE A 38 -3.60 1.35 -12.00
C PHE A 38 -4.83 0.83 -12.74
N LEU A 39 -4.67 -0.08 -13.70
CA LEU A 39 -5.80 -0.76 -14.34
C LEU A 39 -6.45 -1.84 -13.49
N SER A 40 -5.64 -2.60 -12.74
CA SER A 40 -6.14 -3.76 -11.98
C SER A 40 -6.60 -3.43 -10.56
N GLY A 41 -6.22 -2.27 -10.04
CA GLY A 41 -6.53 -1.86 -8.67
C GLY A 41 -5.82 -2.68 -7.58
N ASN A 42 -6.21 -2.43 -6.32
CA ASN A 42 -5.66 -3.08 -5.12
C ASN A 42 -4.13 -2.93 -5.02
N ILE A 43 -3.63 -1.72 -5.27
CA ILE A 43 -2.22 -1.41 -5.48
C ILE A 43 -1.41 -1.68 -4.21
N GLY A 44 -1.65 -0.89 -3.15
CA GLY A 44 -0.86 -0.91 -1.93
C GLY A 44 -1.00 -2.18 -1.10
N ASN A 45 -2.17 -2.82 -1.13
CA ASN A 45 -2.45 -4.00 -0.30
C ASN A 45 -1.95 -5.31 -0.92
N MET A 46 -1.90 -5.40 -2.25
CA MET A 46 -1.57 -6.65 -2.92
C MET A 46 -0.51 -6.51 -3.99
N ARG A 47 -0.66 -5.57 -4.94
CA ARG A 47 0.24 -5.50 -6.11
C ARG A 47 1.67 -5.15 -5.73
N VAL A 48 1.85 -4.08 -4.96
CA VAL A 48 3.18 -3.64 -4.51
C VAL A 48 3.86 -4.67 -3.60
N PRO A 49 3.20 -5.27 -2.59
CA PRO A 49 3.78 -6.37 -1.83
C PRO A 49 4.18 -7.58 -2.68
N CYS A 50 3.35 -8.00 -3.64
CA CYS A 50 3.69 -9.12 -4.53
C CYS A 50 4.88 -8.80 -5.44
N ALA A 51 4.96 -7.58 -5.98
CA ALA A 51 6.11 -7.13 -6.76
C ALA A 51 7.39 -7.13 -5.90
N ALA A 52 7.32 -6.56 -4.70
CA ALA A 52 8.45 -6.53 -3.78
C ALA A 52 8.95 -7.94 -3.39
N GLN A 53 8.02 -8.88 -3.14
CA GLN A 53 8.38 -10.26 -2.85
C GLN A 53 8.98 -10.98 -4.07
N ALA A 54 8.50 -10.68 -5.29
CA ALA A 54 9.08 -11.24 -6.50
C ALA A 54 10.53 -10.76 -6.71
N LEU A 55 10.80 -9.49 -6.46
CA LEU A 55 12.15 -8.94 -6.51
C LEU A 55 13.07 -9.57 -5.44
N ASP A 56 12.57 -9.76 -4.22
CA ASP A 56 13.33 -10.42 -3.16
C ASP A 56 13.65 -11.88 -3.50
N ALA A 57 12.67 -12.64 -3.98
CA ALA A 57 12.82 -14.04 -4.32
C ALA A 57 13.84 -14.27 -5.47
N THR A 58 13.98 -13.30 -6.34
CA THR A 58 14.93 -13.34 -7.46
C THR A 58 16.24 -12.59 -7.18
N HIS A 59 16.39 -12.03 -5.99
CA HIS A 59 17.54 -11.19 -5.60
C HIS A 59 17.81 -10.06 -6.61
N THR A 60 16.74 -9.47 -7.16
CA THR A 60 16.83 -8.44 -8.19
C THR A 60 16.76 -7.05 -7.55
N GLU A 61 17.72 -6.19 -7.89
CA GLU A 61 17.76 -4.82 -7.36
C GLU A 61 16.69 -3.94 -8.01
N PRO A 62 15.86 -3.23 -7.20
CA PRO A 62 14.88 -2.28 -7.71
C PRO A 62 15.50 -1.20 -8.60
N GLY A 63 14.74 -0.76 -9.63
CA GLY A 63 15.19 0.28 -10.55
C GLY A 63 16.01 -0.22 -11.74
N THR A 64 16.21 -1.52 -11.87
CA THR A 64 16.84 -2.15 -13.06
C THR A 64 15.77 -2.62 -14.05
N LEU A 65 16.16 -2.79 -15.33
CA LEU A 65 15.27 -3.36 -16.35
C LEU A 65 14.80 -4.78 -15.98
N GLN A 66 15.69 -5.57 -15.38
CA GLN A 66 15.36 -6.89 -14.87
C GLN A 66 14.30 -6.82 -13.76
N ALA A 67 14.42 -5.85 -12.85
CA ALA A 67 13.44 -5.62 -11.81
C ALA A 67 12.06 -5.26 -12.38
N GLU A 68 12.01 -4.47 -13.45
CA GLU A 68 10.75 -4.12 -14.11
C GLU A 68 10.03 -5.35 -14.67
N VAL A 69 10.77 -6.28 -15.29
CA VAL A 69 10.20 -7.54 -15.79
C VAL A 69 9.71 -8.41 -14.64
N VAL A 70 10.54 -8.62 -13.61
CA VAL A 70 10.23 -9.46 -12.47
C VAL A 70 9.02 -8.93 -11.69
N SER A 71 8.99 -7.62 -11.39
CA SER A 71 7.87 -7.00 -10.69
C SER A 71 6.58 -7.10 -11.50
N THR A 72 6.65 -6.88 -12.80
CA THR A 72 5.50 -7.02 -13.71
C THR A 72 4.94 -8.44 -13.71
N LEU A 73 5.78 -9.45 -13.75
CA LEU A 73 5.35 -10.86 -13.64
C LEU A 73 4.72 -11.16 -12.28
N GLY A 74 5.29 -10.65 -11.19
CA GLY A 74 4.70 -10.75 -9.85
C GLY A 74 3.31 -10.10 -9.75
N ILE A 75 3.15 -8.93 -10.37
CA ILE A 75 1.85 -8.25 -10.47
C ILE A 75 0.86 -9.08 -11.28
N CYS A 76 1.24 -9.59 -12.45
CA CYS A 76 0.37 -10.44 -13.27
C CYS A 76 -0.11 -11.68 -12.49
N GLY A 77 0.79 -12.38 -11.80
CA GLY A 77 0.44 -13.51 -10.93
C GLY A 77 -0.55 -13.10 -9.83
N SER A 78 -0.33 -11.94 -9.22
CA SER A 78 -1.23 -11.42 -8.19
C SER A 78 -2.62 -11.07 -8.73
N ILE A 79 -2.72 -10.59 -9.98
CA ILE A 79 -4.00 -10.29 -10.65
C ILE A 79 -4.81 -11.57 -10.84
N VAL A 80 -4.18 -12.61 -11.39
CA VAL A 80 -4.84 -13.90 -11.62
C VAL A 80 -5.31 -14.52 -10.30
N THR A 81 -4.44 -14.56 -9.30
CA THR A 81 -4.78 -15.10 -7.97
C THR A 81 -5.93 -14.33 -7.32
N ASN A 82 -5.87 -13.00 -7.38
CA ASN A 82 -6.94 -12.15 -6.83
C ASN A 82 -8.26 -12.37 -7.56
N LEU A 83 -8.24 -12.49 -8.89
CA LEU A 83 -9.45 -12.73 -9.67
C LEU A 83 -10.10 -14.08 -9.29
N ILE A 84 -9.30 -15.13 -9.17
CA ILE A 84 -9.79 -16.44 -8.72
C ILE A 84 -10.38 -16.33 -7.31
N ALA A 85 -9.67 -15.70 -6.38
CA ALA A 85 -10.14 -15.52 -5.00
C ALA A 85 -11.45 -14.73 -4.92
N VAL A 86 -11.57 -13.63 -5.70
CA VAL A 86 -12.80 -12.83 -5.74
C VAL A 86 -13.96 -13.61 -6.35
N LEU A 87 -13.73 -14.36 -7.42
CA LEU A 87 -14.78 -15.23 -8.00
C LEU A 87 -15.24 -16.28 -7.00
N LEU A 88 -14.32 -16.97 -6.33
CA LEU A 88 -14.68 -17.91 -5.27
C LEU A 88 -15.46 -17.25 -4.14
N ALA A 89 -15.01 -16.09 -3.68
CA ALA A 89 -15.71 -15.32 -2.65
C ALA A 89 -17.12 -14.88 -3.09
N ALA A 90 -17.31 -14.55 -4.35
CA ALA A 90 -18.63 -14.17 -4.88
C ALA A 90 -19.62 -15.33 -4.86
N PHE A 91 -19.14 -16.56 -5.12
CA PHE A 91 -20.02 -17.75 -5.15
C PHE A 91 -20.27 -18.35 -3.76
N ILE A 92 -19.25 -18.44 -2.92
CA ILE A 92 -19.32 -19.16 -1.64
C ILE A 92 -19.14 -18.25 -0.42
N GLY A 93 -18.69 -17.01 -0.59
CA GLY A 93 -18.32 -16.12 0.51
C GLY A 93 -19.47 -15.82 1.48
N ALA A 94 -20.68 -15.59 0.95
CA ALA A 94 -21.86 -15.34 1.78
C ALA A 94 -22.19 -16.55 2.67
N SER A 95 -22.10 -17.76 2.12
CA SER A 95 -22.35 -19.00 2.86
C SER A 95 -21.28 -19.26 3.92
N VAL A 96 -20.02 -18.97 3.60
CA VAL A 96 -18.90 -19.08 4.56
C VAL A 96 -19.08 -18.11 5.72
N VAL A 97 -19.40 -16.84 5.43
CA VAL A 97 -19.62 -15.81 6.47
C VAL A 97 -20.83 -16.17 7.34
N ALA A 98 -21.91 -16.69 6.75
CA ALA A 98 -23.10 -17.13 7.49
C ALA A 98 -22.85 -18.35 8.39
N ALA A 99 -21.89 -19.21 8.04
CA ALA A 99 -21.49 -20.36 8.84
C ALA A 99 -20.56 -20.01 10.03
N LEU A 100 -19.97 -18.79 10.02
CA LEU A 100 -19.09 -18.33 11.10
C LEU A 100 -19.89 -17.97 12.36
N PRO A 101 -19.35 -18.24 13.57
CA PRO A 101 -19.89 -17.69 14.79
C PRO A 101 -19.98 -16.16 14.71
N LYS A 102 -21.05 -15.58 15.26
CA LYS A 102 -21.32 -14.14 15.19
C LYS A 102 -20.13 -13.29 15.65
N VAL A 103 -19.44 -13.69 16.73
CA VAL A 103 -18.25 -13.01 17.26
C VAL A 103 -17.14 -12.92 16.21
N VAL A 104 -16.93 -13.99 15.44
CA VAL A 104 -15.91 -14.05 14.40
C VAL A 104 -16.31 -13.19 13.20
N SER A 105 -17.56 -13.27 12.76
CA SER A 105 -18.08 -12.45 11.67
C SER A 105 -18.00 -10.95 11.98
N ASP A 106 -18.40 -10.55 13.19
CA ASP A 106 -18.32 -9.16 13.65
C ASP A 106 -16.85 -8.66 13.73
N ALA A 107 -15.94 -9.54 14.16
CA ALA A 107 -14.51 -9.24 14.19
C ALA A 107 -13.94 -9.03 12.76
N PHE A 108 -14.33 -9.85 11.79
CA PHE A 108 -13.94 -9.66 10.40
C PHE A 108 -14.40 -8.31 9.86
N VAL A 109 -15.67 -7.97 10.02
CA VAL A 109 -16.21 -6.69 9.56
C VAL A 109 -15.49 -5.51 10.20
N LYS A 110 -15.16 -5.60 11.50
CA LYS A 110 -14.59 -4.49 12.25
C LYS A 110 -13.08 -4.33 12.07
N TYR A 111 -12.33 -5.43 11.95
CA TYR A 111 -10.87 -5.39 12.05
C TYR A 111 -10.14 -5.83 10.79
N ALA A 112 -10.81 -6.37 9.76
CA ALA A 112 -10.16 -6.90 8.56
C ALA A 112 -9.29 -5.84 7.85
N ALA A 113 -9.80 -4.63 7.67
CA ALA A 113 -9.03 -3.56 7.03
C ALA A 113 -7.76 -3.23 7.82
N GLY A 114 -7.90 -3.04 9.15
CA GLY A 114 -6.75 -2.78 10.02
C GLY A 114 -5.72 -3.92 10.02
N ALA A 115 -6.17 -5.17 9.98
CA ALA A 115 -5.29 -6.34 9.92
C ALA A 115 -4.52 -6.41 8.59
N ILE A 116 -5.18 -6.16 7.46
CA ILE A 116 -4.55 -6.16 6.12
C ILE A 116 -3.49 -5.07 6.02
N PHE A 117 -3.85 -3.83 6.35
CA PHE A 117 -2.89 -2.71 6.31
C PHE A 117 -1.76 -2.86 7.33
N GLY A 118 -2.09 -3.33 8.54
CA GLY A 118 -1.09 -3.62 9.58
C GLY A 118 -0.13 -4.73 9.17
N GLY A 119 -0.62 -5.80 8.54
CA GLY A 119 0.21 -6.88 8.00
C GLY A 119 1.13 -6.41 6.88
N THR A 120 0.62 -5.61 5.95
CA THR A 120 1.42 -4.99 4.88
C THR A 120 2.51 -4.09 5.45
N PHE A 121 2.13 -3.20 6.38
CA PHE A 121 3.11 -2.35 7.07
C PHE A 121 4.16 -3.17 7.82
N GLY A 122 3.74 -4.23 8.55
CA GLY A 122 4.65 -5.10 9.29
C GLY A 122 5.68 -5.78 8.39
N ASN A 123 5.28 -6.25 7.22
CA ASN A 123 6.18 -6.85 6.25
C ASN A 123 7.29 -5.88 5.79
N PHE A 124 6.95 -4.63 5.50
CA PHE A 124 7.95 -3.61 5.17
C PHE A 124 8.75 -3.14 6.39
N ALA A 125 8.13 -3.10 7.56
CA ALA A 125 8.81 -2.69 8.80
C ALA A 125 9.94 -3.64 9.21
N ILE A 126 9.79 -4.93 8.96
CA ILE A 126 10.84 -5.93 9.20
C ILE A 126 12.07 -5.65 8.30
N LYS A 127 11.84 -5.24 7.04
CA LYS A 127 12.92 -4.93 6.11
C LYS A 127 13.61 -3.60 6.40
N TYR A 128 12.83 -2.60 6.80
CA TYR A 128 13.31 -1.22 7.00
C TYR A 128 12.95 -0.69 8.39
N PRO A 129 13.44 -1.31 9.48
CA PRO A 129 13.01 -0.99 10.85
C PRO A 129 13.28 0.46 11.23
N LYS A 130 14.41 1.03 10.80
CA LYS A 130 14.76 2.44 11.07
C LYS A 130 13.71 3.41 10.50
N ILE A 131 13.21 3.15 9.28
CA ILE A 131 12.21 3.99 8.63
C ILE A 131 10.80 3.74 9.16
N ALA A 132 10.48 2.50 9.53
CA ALA A 132 9.18 2.11 10.04
C ALA A 132 8.78 2.90 11.30
N VAL A 133 9.73 3.18 12.19
CA VAL A 133 9.49 4.01 13.37
C VAL A 133 8.98 5.39 12.98
N PHE A 134 9.61 6.03 12.00
CA PHE A 134 9.16 7.34 11.50
C PHE A 134 7.86 7.25 10.71
N GLY A 135 7.65 6.14 9.98
CA GLY A 135 6.42 5.84 9.27
C GLY A 135 5.18 5.77 10.17
N LEU A 136 5.35 5.40 11.43
CA LEU A 136 4.31 5.45 12.45
C LEU A 136 4.31 6.78 13.23
N ALA A 137 5.47 7.27 13.61
CA ALA A 137 5.58 8.45 14.48
C ALA A 137 5.02 9.71 13.81
N ILE A 138 5.31 9.93 12.52
CA ILE A 138 4.86 11.12 11.79
C ILE A 138 3.34 11.21 11.73
N PRO A 139 2.60 10.21 11.18
CA PRO A 139 1.15 10.30 11.11
C PRO A 139 0.48 10.30 12.48
N LEU A 140 0.99 9.55 13.46
CA LEU A 140 0.45 9.55 14.81
C LEU A 140 0.61 10.92 15.47
N ALA A 141 1.77 11.56 15.35
CA ALA A 141 2.00 12.89 15.89
C ALA A 141 1.08 13.93 15.23
N LEU A 142 0.92 13.88 13.90
CA LEU A 142 0.05 14.79 13.16
C LEU A 142 -1.42 14.63 13.54
N ILE A 143 -1.89 13.39 13.70
CA ILE A 143 -3.28 13.11 14.06
C ILE A 143 -3.55 13.49 15.54
N TYR A 144 -2.61 13.18 16.44
CA TYR A 144 -2.82 13.38 17.88
C TYR A 144 -2.65 14.85 18.30
N PHE A 145 -1.55 15.51 17.86
CA PHE A 145 -1.23 16.87 18.30
C PHE A 145 -1.87 17.95 17.42
N VAL A 146 -1.93 17.75 16.10
CA VAL A 146 -2.36 18.79 15.16
C VAL A 146 -3.77 18.53 14.64
N LYS A 147 -4.29 17.29 14.78
CA LYS A 147 -5.60 16.85 14.28
C LYS A 147 -5.76 17.13 12.78
N THR A 148 -4.69 16.88 12.01
CA THR A 148 -4.68 17.12 10.57
C THR A 148 -5.60 16.16 9.83
N PRO A 149 -6.28 16.62 8.78
CA PRO A 149 -7.07 15.77 7.90
C PRO A 149 -6.16 14.85 7.05
N ALA A 150 -6.72 13.76 6.55
CA ALA A 150 -5.99 12.71 5.82
C ALA A 150 -5.20 13.25 4.62
N TYR A 151 -5.73 14.23 3.88
CA TYR A 151 -5.08 14.81 2.71
C TYR A 151 -3.79 15.60 3.03
N ILE A 152 -3.56 15.94 4.28
CA ILE A 152 -2.29 16.54 4.77
C ILE A 152 -1.42 15.45 5.40
N THR A 153 -2.03 14.59 6.24
CA THR A 153 -1.30 13.55 6.98
C THR A 153 -0.59 12.56 6.05
N ILE A 154 -1.27 12.14 4.97
CA ILE A 154 -0.73 11.14 4.03
C ILE A 154 0.50 11.68 3.30
N PRO A 155 0.45 12.84 2.60
CA PRO A 155 1.64 13.38 1.96
C PRO A 155 2.77 13.68 2.95
N ALA A 156 2.45 14.24 4.11
CA ALA A 156 3.45 14.56 5.12
C ALA A 156 4.16 13.29 5.64
N ALA A 157 3.45 12.21 5.88
CA ALA A 157 4.04 10.94 6.28
C ALA A 157 4.94 10.36 5.19
N VAL A 158 4.48 10.33 3.94
CA VAL A 158 5.23 9.73 2.83
C VAL A 158 6.47 10.55 2.49
N PHE A 159 6.33 11.86 2.24
CA PHE A 159 7.48 12.71 1.91
C PHE A 159 8.42 12.87 3.11
N GLY A 160 7.90 12.88 4.33
CA GLY A 160 8.70 12.85 5.55
C GLY A 160 9.57 11.59 5.65
N CYS A 161 8.99 10.41 5.40
CA CYS A 161 9.74 9.16 5.36
C CYS A 161 10.78 9.12 4.23
N ILE A 162 10.45 9.62 3.04
CA ILE A 162 11.39 9.73 1.91
C ILE A 162 12.57 10.63 2.28
N ALA A 163 12.30 11.79 2.87
CA ALA A 163 13.35 12.73 3.30
C ALA A 163 14.28 12.11 4.36
N ILE A 164 13.71 11.42 5.35
CA ILE A 164 14.47 10.74 6.40
C ILE A 164 15.30 9.58 5.82
N ALA A 165 14.71 8.76 4.95
CA ALA A 165 15.41 7.69 4.27
C ALA A 165 16.60 8.23 3.44
N ARG A 166 16.38 9.34 2.74
CA ARG A 166 17.44 10.03 1.99
C ARG A 166 18.54 10.55 2.90
N ALA A 167 18.18 11.12 4.05
CA ALA A 167 19.17 11.60 5.04
C ALA A 167 20.02 10.44 5.56
N PHE A 168 19.42 9.32 5.93
CA PHE A 168 20.17 8.13 6.36
C PHE A 168 21.11 7.61 5.27
N TYR A 169 20.64 7.50 4.04
CA TYR A 169 21.46 7.08 2.90
C TYR A 169 22.68 7.98 2.68
N VAL A 170 22.49 9.30 2.75
CA VAL A 170 23.59 10.26 2.58
C VAL A 170 24.59 10.19 3.74
N MET A 171 24.12 9.94 4.97
CA MET A 171 25.00 9.77 6.13
C MET A 171 25.83 8.48 6.03
N GLU A 172 25.22 7.36 5.65
CA GLU A 172 25.93 6.09 5.47
C GLU A 172 26.96 6.14 4.33
N LYS A 173 26.69 6.92 3.29
CA LYS A 173 27.66 7.10 2.18
C LYS A 173 28.84 7.99 2.52
N LYS A 174 28.74 8.82 3.57
CA LYS A 174 29.81 9.74 4.03
C LYS A 174 30.67 9.14 5.16
N ALA A 175 30.21 8.06 5.79
CA ALA A 175 30.94 7.29 6.78
C ALA A 175 31.75 6.16 6.12
#